data_955c17180947ac0483c2a37a579f5b06
#
_entry.id   955c17180947ac0483c2a37a579f5b06
#
_cell.length_a   1.000
_cell.length_b   1.000
_cell.length_c   1.000
_cell.angle_alpha   90.00
_cell.angle_beta   90.00
_cell.angle_gamma   90.00
#
_symmetry.space_group_name_H-M   'P 1'
#
loop_
_entity.id
_entity.type
_entity.pdbx_description
1 polymer ?
#
loop_
_entity_poly.entity_id
_entity_poly.type
_entity_poly.pdbx_seq_one_letter_code
_entity_poly.pdbx_strand_id
1 'polypeptide(L)'
;LALNSSIDYTRIGADDANSLSGPRYWRNLRFTNNIFEISSKFELILFQISDLGGTGRYRTNMDVFAHAGISFFYHNPKGSKNGYSWVNLRPLKTEGFSYKSIAFATPIGGGINITYNRYTRFGLVLNYRQTFTDYLDDISTVFADPNNLSTEAAELSNQYIGPEESSVNFMPGEKRGNSKNKDVFFTLSLTYSKYFMGRNPRYRTYRYGRNSY
;
A
#
# COMPACT_ATOMS: atom_id res chain seq x y z
N LEU A 1 -14.88 16.19 11.16
CA LEU A 1 -13.56 16.17 10.59
C LEU A 1 -12.56 15.73 11.64
N ALA A 2 -11.70 14.76 11.33
CA ALA A 2 -10.64 14.28 12.23
C ALA A 2 -9.30 14.25 11.48
N LEU A 3 -8.20 14.32 12.22
CA LEU A 3 -6.86 14.07 11.72
C LEU A 3 -6.41 12.71 12.26
N ASN A 4 -6.03 11.84 11.35
CA ASN A 4 -5.51 10.51 11.65
C ASN A 4 -4.07 10.41 11.17
N SER A 5 -3.13 10.11 12.07
CA SER A 5 -1.74 9.86 11.74
C SER A 5 -1.38 8.44 12.10
N SER A 6 -0.69 7.74 11.21
CA SER A 6 -0.32 6.34 11.39
C SER A 6 1.11 6.06 10.95
N ILE A 7 1.67 5.00 11.52
CA ILE A 7 2.88 4.35 11.06
C ILE A 7 2.46 2.95 10.64
N ASP A 8 2.71 2.60 9.39
CA ASP A 8 2.23 1.38 8.78
C ASP A 8 3.40 0.56 8.24
N TYR A 9 3.31 -0.76 8.36
CA TYR A 9 4.17 -1.71 7.69
C TYR A 9 3.32 -2.54 6.73
N THR A 10 3.73 -2.55 5.46
CA THR A 10 3.05 -3.30 4.41
C THR A 10 4.06 -4.09 3.60
N ARG A 11 3.73 -5.32 3.26
CA ARG A 11 4.49 -6.11 2.30
C ARG A 11 3.66 -6.30 1.04
N ILE A 12 4.23 -5.91 -0.09
CA ILE A 12 3.65 -6.15 -1.41
C ILE A 12 4.56 -7.09 -2.21
N GLY A 13 4.02 -7.73 -3.22
CA GLY A 13 4.79 -8.57 -4.12
C GLY A 13 3.93 -9.07 -5.27
N ALA A 14 4.61 -9.43 -6.36
CA ALA A 14 4.00 -10.10 -7.50
C ALA A 14 4.97 -11.11 -8.09
N ASP A 15 4.40 -12.06 -8.81
CA ASP A 15 5.11 -13.07 -9.57
C ASP A 15 4.49 -13.17 -10.96
N ASP A 16 5.27 -12.85 -11.98
CA ASP A 16 4.84 -12.89 -13.38
C ASP A 16 4.46 -14.31 -13.82
N ALA A 17 4.98 -15.35 -13.18
CA ALA A 17 4.58 -16.75 -13.44
C ALA A 17 3.08 -16.99 -13.21
N ASN A 18 2.42 -16.17 -12.38
CA ASN A 18 0.98 -16.24 -12.14
C ASN A 18 0.16 -15.37 -13.12
N SER A 19 0.83 -14.72 -14.09
CA SER A 19 0.15 -13.82 -15.03
C SER A 19 -0.59 -14.60 -16.12
N LEU A 20 -1.82 -14.19 -16.39
CA LEU A 20 -2.56 -14.65 -17.58
C LEU A 20 -2.13 -13.97 -18.88
N SER A 21 -1.30 -12.92 -18.81
CA SER A 21 -0.74 -12.22 -19.94
C SER A 21 0.53 -12.91 -20.42
N GLY A 22 0.57 -13.38 -21.66
CA GLY A 22 1.74 -14.02 -22.27
C GLY A 22 3.04 -13.22 -22.09
N PRO A 23 3.09 -11.92 -22.45
CA PRO A 23 4.30 -11.12 -22.29
C PRO A 23 4.82 -11.02 -20.84
N ARG A 24 3.94 -10.90 -19.85
CA ARG A 24 4.35 -10.92 -18.43
C ARG A 24 4.82 -12.30 -18.00
N TYR A 25 4.09 -13.36 -18.35
CA TYR A 25 4.50 -14.73 -18.07
C TYR A 25 5.90 -15.02 -18.63
N TRP A 26 6.17 -14.60 -19.87
CA TRP A 26 7.48 -14.78 -20.50
C TRP A 26 8.59 -13.94 -19.86
N ARG A 27 8.27 -12.77 -19.32
CA ARG A 27 9.21 -11.93 -18.56
C ARG A 27 9.69 -12.61 -17.30
N ASN A 28 8.82 -13.37 -16.65
CA ASN A 28 9.11 -14.25 -15.48
C ASN A 28 9.80 -13.55 -14.31
N LEU A 29 9.54 -12.26 -14.12
CA LEU A 29 10.08 -11.52 -12.98
C LEU A 29 9.20 -11.71 -11.75
N ARG A 30 9.82 -11.73 -10.58
CA ARG A 30 9.14 -11.76 -9.30
C ARG A 30 9.78 -10.82 -8.31
N PHE A 31 8.95 -10.14 -7.55
CA PHE A 31 9.44 -9.22 -6.54
C PHE A 31 8.64 -9.32 -5.24
N THR A 32 9.28 -8.86 -4.17
CA THR A 32 8.64 -8.52 -2.90
C THR A 32 9.23 -7.22 -2.38
N ASN A 33 8.40 -6.39 -1.76
CA ASN A 33 8.83 -5.10 -1.25
C ASN A 33 8.20 -4.86 0.13
N ASN A 34 9.05 -4.56 1.10
CA ASN A 34 8.64 -4.18 2.45
C ASN A 34 8.58 -2.65 2.50
N ILE A 35 7.42 -2.12 2.80
CA ILE A 35 7.13 -0.69 2.84
C ILE A 35 6.89 -0.29 4.30
N PHE A 36 7.66 0.69 4.77
CA PHE A 36 7.43 1.39 6.03
C PHE A 36 6.92 2.78 5.73
N GLU A 37 5.68 3.07 6.12
CA GLU A 37 4.97 4.30 5.79
C GLU A 37 4.64 5.10 7.04
N ILE A 38 4.82 6.41 6.96
CA ILE A 38 4.28 7.39 7.91
C ILE A 38 3.28 8.24 7.15
N SER A 39 2.05 8.27 7.60
CA SER A 39 0.97 9.01 6.94
C SER A 39 0.21 9.94 7.88
N SER A 40 -0.37 10.99 7.31
CA SER A 40 -1.34 11.87 7.97
C SER A 40 -2.51 12.11 7.04
N LYS A 41 -3.71 11.80 7.50
CA LYS A 41 -4.95 11.78 6.72
C LYS A 41 -6.03 12.59 7.42
N PHE A 42 -6.74 13.40 6.67
CA PHE A 42 -7.99 14.00 7.12
C PHE A 42 -9.13 13.03 6.87
N GLU A 43 -9.93 12.79 7.88
CA GLU A 43 -11.12 11.92 7.82
C GLU A 43 -12.38 12.78 7.90
N LEU A 44 -13.28 12.55 6.95
CA LEU A 44 -14.60 13.16 6.89
C LEU A 44 -15.66 12.08 7.12
N ILE A 45 -16.46 12.22 8.17
CA ILE A 45 -17.61 11.37 8.40
C ILE A 45 -18.71 11.77 7.40
N LEU A 46 -19.09 10.82 6.55
CA LEU A 46 -20.13 11.01 5.53
C LEU A 46 -21.51 10.71 6.09
N PHE A 47 -21.63 9.61 6.83
CA PHE A 47 -22.87 9.15 7.42
C PHE A 47 -22.60 8.62 8.83
N GLN A 48 -23.54 8.91 9.73
CA GLN A 48 -23.53 8.37 11.08
C GLN A 48 -24.91 7.80 11.38
N ILE A 49 -24.96 6.52 11.74
CA ILE A 49 -26.15 5.83 12.17
C ILE A 49 -26.00 5.53 13.66
N SER A 50 -26.89 6.09 14.47
CA SER A 50 -26.91 5.88 15.92
C SER A 50 -27.93 4.80 16.27
N ASP A 51 -27.60 3.98 17.26
CA ASP A 51 -28.48 2.96 17.84
C ASP A 51 -28.92 1.86 16.85
N LEU A 52 -27.96 1.23 16.19
CA LEU A 52 -28.18 0.11 15.26
C LEU A 52 -28.93 -1.09 15.87
N GLY A 53 -29.06 -1.18 17.17
CA GLY A 53 -29.66 -2.33 17.85
C GLY A 53 -30.95 -2.04 18.63
N GLY A 54 -31.38 -0.80 18.77
CA GLY A 54 -32.62 -0.42 19.47
C GLY A 54 -32.74 -0.86 20.94
N THR A 55 -31.64 -1.31 21.56
CA THR A 55 -31.67 -1.96 22.88
C THR A 55 -31.51 -1.01 24.07
N GLY A 56 -31.43 0.29 23.80
CA GLY A 56 -31.50 1.36 24.83
C GLY A 56 -30.36 1.46 25.84
N ARG A 57 -29.61 0.40 26.07
CA ARG A 57 -28.59 0.35 27.13
C ARG A 57 -27.17 0.61 26.63
N TYR A 58 -26.87 0.18 25.40
CA TYR A 58 -25.60 0.40 24.72
C TYR A 58 -25.91 0.77 23.26
N ARG A 59 -25.71 2.03 22.91
CA ARG A 59 -25.90 2.51 21.53
C ARG A 59 -24.76 2.05 20.70
N THR A 60 -25.01 1.12 19.80
CA THR A 60 -24.06 0.77 18.74
C THR A 60 -24.16 1.81 17.65
N ASN A 61 -23.10 2.52 17.39
CA ASN A 61 -23.04 3.53 16.33
C ASN A 61 -22.20 3.00 15.16
N MET A 62 -22.61 3.35 13.95
CA MET A 62 -21.86 3.11 12.74
C MET A 62 -21.54 4.44 12.07
N ASP A 63 -20.25 4.66 11.79
CA ASP A 63 -19.77 5.81 11.06
C ASP A 63 -19.20 5.33 9.73
N VAL A 64 -19.65 5.91 8.63
CA VAL A 64 -19.07 5.76 7.29
C VAL A 64 -18.26 7.00 7.01
N PHE A 65 -17.00 6.82 6.65
CA PHE A 65 -16.08 7.95 6.45
C PHE A 65 -15.27 7.81 5.16
N ALA A 66 -14.83 8.93 4.64
CA ALA A 66 -13.80 9.03 3.62
C ALA A 66 -12.57 9.72 4.20
N HIS A 67 -11.41 9.43 3.64
CA HIS A 67 -10.18 10.10 4.02
C HIS A 67 -9.28 10.37 2.82
N ALA A 68 -8.47 11.42 2.95
CA ALA A 68 -7.38 11.73 2.03
C ALA A 68 -6.23 12.36 2.82
N GLY A 69 -5.00 12.20 2.33
CA GLY A 69 -3.86 12.72 3.03
C GLY A 69 -2.56 12.63 2.27
N ILE A 70 -1.48 12.69 3.03
CA ILE A 70 -0.12 12.60 2.54
C ILE A 70 0.64 11.53 3.30
N SER A 71 1.58 10.88 2.62
CA SER A 71 2.47 9.92 3.27
C SER A 71 3.87 9.94 2.67
N PHE A 72 4.84 9.56 3.49
CA PHE A 72 6.20 9.25 3.10
C PHE A 72 6.46 7.79 3.45
N PHE A 73 7.11 7.08 2.55
CA PHE A 73 7.42 5.69 2.80
C PHE A 73 8.84 5.33 2.35
N TYR A 74 9.44 4.43 3.11
CA TYR A 74 10.66 3.74 2.75
C TYR A 74 10.31 2.43 2.05
N HIS A 75 10.99 2.13 0.95
CA HIS A 75 10.82 0.90 0.20
C HIS A 75 12.19 0.34 -0.26
N ASN A 76 12.26 -0.98 -0.37
CA ASN A 76 13.45 -1.67 -0.85
C ASN A 76 13.02 -2.98 -1.53
N PRO A 77 12.71 -2.93 -2.84
CA PRO A 77 12.27 -4.10 -3.56
C PRO A 77 13.37 -5.16 -3.64
N LYS A 78 12.94 -6.40 -3.51
CA LYS A 78 13.78 -7.59 -3.64
C LYS A 78 13.27 -8.44 -4.77
N GLY A 79 14.18 -8.95 -5.58
CA GLY A 79 13.89 -9.91 -6.64
C GLY A 79 14.38 -11.31 -6.29
N SER A 80 13.85 -12.30 -6.98
CA SER A 80 14.29 -13.69 -6.84
C SER A 80 14.20 -14.42 -8.18
N LYS A 81 15.14 -15.29 -8.46
CA LYS A 81 15.10 -16.23 -9.60
C LYS A 81 14.22 -17.45 -9.32
N ASN A 82 14.30 -17.97 -8.11
CA ASN A 82 13.74 -19.27 -7.74
C ASN A 82 12.59 -19.17 -6.71
N GLY A 83 12.24 -17.96 -6.25
CA GLY A 83 11.23 -17.74 -5.22
C GLY A 83 11.71 -17.98 -3.77
N TYR A 84 12.90 -18.49 -3.57
CA TYR A 84 13.46 -18.81 -2.23
C TYR A 84 14.55 -17.83 -1.81
N SER A 85 15.45 -17.45 -2.70
CA SER A 85 16.54 -16.51 -2.44
C SER A 85 16.16 -15.12 -2.91
N TRP A 86 16.08 -14.16 -1.98
CA TRP A 86 15.65 -12.80 -2.25
C TRP A 86 16.81 -11.82 -2.13
N VAL A 87 17.09 -11.10 -3.19
CA VAL A 87 18.18 -10.13 -3.30
C VAL A 87 17.62 -8.72 -3.43
N ASN A 88 18.24 -7.75 -2.76
CA ASN A 88 17.85 -6.34 -2.89
C ASN A 88 18.15 -5.83 -4.31
N LEU A 89 17.13 -5.37 -5.03
CA LEU A 89 17.27 -4.94 -6.43
C LEU A 89 17.88 -3.54 -6.56
N ARG A 90 17.57 -2.64 -5.66
CA ARG A 90 18.05 -1.24 -5.71
C ARG A 90 19.58 -1.09 -5.84
N PRO A 91 20.43 -1.81 -5.06
CA PRO A 91 21.89 -1.73 -5.21
C PRO A 91 22.37 -2.28 -6.56
N LEU A 92 21.65 -3.23 -7.14
CA LEU A 92 22.01 -3.89 -8.40
C LEU A 92 21.79 -3.01 -9.62
N LYS A 93 20.90 -1.99 -9.52
CA LYS A 93 20.59 -1.07 -10.62
C LYS A 93 20.19 -1.82 -11.89
N THR A 94 19.22 -2.72 -11.80
CA THR A 94 18.82 -3.67 -12.88
C THR A 94 18.45 -3.01 -14.21
N GLU A 95 18.12 -1.71 -14.20
CA GLU A 95 17.89 -0.86 -15.37
C GLU A 95 19.05 0.10 -15.68
N GLY A 96 20.21 -0.06 -15.01
CA GLY A 96 21.38 0.82 -15.16
C GLY A 96 21.28 2.12 -14.36
N PHE A 97 20.17 2.40 -13.71
CA PHE A 97 19.94 3.66 -12.97
C PHE A 97 19.73 3.40 -11.48
N SER A 98 20.10 4.40 -10.67
CA SER A 98 19.82 4.39 -9.24
C SER A 98 18.53 5.18 -8.95
N TYR A 99 17.72 4.69 -8.03
CA TYR A 99 16.53 5.38 -7.55
C TYR A 99 16.53 5.52 -6.03
N LYS A 100 15.68 6.41 -5.52
CA LYS A 100 15.59 6.71 -4.08
C LYS A 100 14.78 5.62 -3.38
N SER A 101 15.17 5.29 -2.14
CA SER A 101 14.44 4.37 -1.26
C SER A 101 13.30 5.04 -0.49
N ILE A 102 13.25 6.36 -0.50
CA ILE A 102 12.17 7.13 0.13
C ILE A 102 11.36 7.76 -0.98
N ALA A 103 10.06 7.57 -0.92
CA ALA A 103 9.11 8.12 -1.86
C ALA A 103 7.90 8.71 -1.13
N PHE A 104 7.11 9.47 -1.86
CA PHE A 104 5.91 10.14 -1.42
C PHE A 104 4.69 9.45 -2.01
N ALA A 105 3.56 9.44 -1.27
CA ALA A 105 2.28 8.99 -1.78
C ALA A 105 1.12 9.83 -1.23
N THR A 106 0.00 9.75 -1.93
CA THR A 106 -1.28 10.32 -1.50
C THR A 106 -2.22 9.18 -1.17
N PRO A 107 -2.42 8.85 0.12
CA PRO A 107 -3.45 7.90 0.54
C PRO A 107 -4.84 8.53 0.38
N ILE A 108 -5.74 7.82 -0.27
CA ILE A 108 -7.15 8.15 -0.44
C ILE A 108 -7.96 6.91 -0.14
N GLY A 109 -9.07 7.04 0.54
CA GLY A 109 -9.91 5.89 0.83
C GLY A 109 -11.10 6.20 1.71
N GLY A 110 -11.57 5.17 2.37
CA GLY A 110 -12.69 5.28 3.29
C GLY A 110 -12.93 3.99 4.03
N GLY A 111 -13.92 4.01 4.89
CA GLY A 111 -14.22 2.85 5.71
C GLY A 111 -15.49 3.00 6.51
N ILE A 112 -15.73 1.96 7.28
CA ILE A 112 -16.85 1.87 8.21
C ILE A 112 -16.27 1.58 9.59
N ASN A 113 -16.70 2.36 10.58
CA ASN A 113 -16.40 2.13 11.98
C ASN A 113 -17.68 1.77 12.73
N ILE A 114 -17.67 0.68 13.47
CA ILE A 114 -18.77 0.24 14.34
C ILE A 114 -18.30 0.38 15.78
N THR A 115 -18.91 1.31 16.52
CA THR A 115 -18.68 1.51 17.94
C THR A 115 -19.68 0.64 18.71
N TYR A 116 -19.24 -0.53 19.14
CA TYR A 116 -20.09 -1.53 19.80
C TYR A 116 -20.49 -1.10 21.23
N ASN A 117 -19.57 -0.47 21.95
CA ASN A 117 -19.81 0.08 23.29
C ASN A 117 -18.89 1.27 23.53
N ARG A 118 -18.93 1.87 24.75
CA ARG A 118 -18.14 3.06 25.09
C ARG A 118 -16.62 2.87 24.93
N TYR A 119 -16.15 1.63 24.86
CA TYR A 119 -14.73 1.31 24.93
C TYR A 119 -14.21 0.56 23.70
N THR A 120 -15.09 0.02 22.86
CA THR A 120 -14.71 -0.90 21.80
C THR A 120 -15.25 -0.43 20.45
N ARG A 121 -14.35 -0.34 19.49
CA ARG A 121 -14.66 -0.01 18.10
C ARG A 121 -14.00 -1.01 17.17
N PHE A 122 -14.74 -1.45 16.16
CA PHE A 122 -14.27 -2.23 15.03
C PHE A 122 -14.35 -1.39 13.77
N GLY A 123 -13.42 -1.56 12.86
CA GLY A 123 -13.45 -0.86 11.59
C GLY A 123 -12.98 -1.73 10.43
N LEU A 124 -13.51 -1.42 9.26
CA LEU A 124 -13.07 -1.92 7.97
C LEU A 124 -12.67 -0.71 7.13
N VAL A 125 -11.42 -0.67 6.68
CA VAL A 125 -10.85 0.49 5.99
C VAL A 125 -10.20 0.05 4.70
N LEU A 126 -10.61 0.66 3.59
CA LEU A 126 -9.96 0.53 2.29
C LEU A 126 -9.10 1.78 2.04
N ASN A 127 -7.83 1.55 1.74
CA ASN A 127 -6.89 2.60 1.37
C ASN A 127 -6.32 2.32 -0.02
N TYR A 128 -6.41 3.29 -0.90
CA TYR A 128 -5.72 3.40 -2.17
C TYR A 128 -4.56 4.38 -2.01
N ARG A 129 -3.37 4.01 -2.45
CA ARG A 129 -2.18 4.85 -2.39
C ARG A 129 -1.65 5.13 -3.78
N GLN A 130 -1.84 6.35 -4.22
CA GLN A 130 -1.18 6.86 -5.41
C GLN A 130 0.25 7.24 -5.04
N THR A 131 1.23 6.52 -5.54
CA THR A 131 2.64 6.84 -5.28
C THR A 131 3.19 7.78 -6.34
N PHE A 132 4.32 8.43 -6.02
CA PHE A 132 5.07 9.28 -6.94
C PHE A 132 6.38 8.61 -7.40
N THR A 133 6.51 7.30 -7.16
CA THR A 133 7.58 6.46 -7.68
C THR A 133 7.02 5.45 -8.68
N ASP A 134 7.90 4.91 -9.52
CA ASP A 134 7.66 3.84 -10.48
C ASP A 134 8.65 2.69 -10.25
N TYR A 135 9.13 2.56 -9.03
CA TYR A 135 10.14 1.59 -8.64
C TYR A 135 9.72 0.77 -7.41
N LEU A 136 8.41 0.57 -7.22
CA LEU A 136 7.94 -0.34 -6.16
C LEU A 136 8.28 -1.80 -6.47
N ASP A 137 8.36 -2.14 -7.75
CA ASP A 137 8.70 -3.47 -8.28
C ASP A 137 10.06 -3.51 -8.99
N ASP A 138 10.82 -2.40 -8.98
CA ASP A 138 12.09 -2.24 -9.71
C ASP A 138 11.95 -2.26 -11.24
N ILE A 139 10.76 -1.99 -11.77
CA ILE A 139 10.45 -2.06 -13.21
C ILE A 139 9.85 -0.72 -13.66
N SER A 140 10.59 0.07 -14.42
CA SER A 140 10.17 1.42 -14.83
C SER A 140 10.42 1.73 -16.29
N THR A 141 11.63 1.47 -16.79
CA THR A 141 12.10 2.02 -18.07
C THR A 141 12.34 0.95 -19.14
N VAL A 142 13.59 0.65 -19.40
CA VAL A 142 14.04 -0.26 -20.47
C VAL A 142 14.97 -1.32 -19.91
N PHE A 143 15.14 -2.41 -20.64
CA PHE A 143 16.15 -3.41 -20.33
C PHE A 143 17.55 -2.82 -20.51
N ALA A 144 18.38 -2.90 -19.46
CA ALA A 144 19.77 -2.47 -19.52
C ALA A 144 20.63 -3.48 -20.32
N ASP A 145 21.77 -3.00 -20.83
CA ASP A 145 22.76 -3.87 -21.45
C ASP A 145 23.42 -4.75 -20.37
N PRO A 146 23.34 -6.08 -20.45
CA PRO A 146 23.94 -7.00 -19.49
C PRO A 146 25.46 -6.79 -19.29
N ASN A 147 26.16 -6.31 -20.31
CA ASN A 147 27.59 -6.03 -20.23
C ASN A 147 27.93 -4.88 -19.26
N ASN A 148 26.98 -4.00 -19.00
CA ASN A 148 27.11 -2.88 -18.08
C ASN A 148 26.61 -3.18 -16.65
N LEU A 149 26.16 -4.41 -16.41
CA LEU A 149 25.61 -4.85 -15.15
C LEU A 149 26.56 -5.88 -14.48
N SER A 150 26.45 -6.03 -13.16
CA SER A 150 27.05 -7.18 -12.50
C SER A 150 26.33 -8.46 -12.94
N THR A 151 26.98 -9.61 -12.81
CA THR A 151 26.37 -10.91 -13.18
C THR A 151 25.04 -11.14 -12.50
N GLU A 152 24.95 -10.86 -11.20
CA GLU A 152 23.71 -11.00 -10.43
C GLU A 152 22.62 -9.99 -10.89
N ALA A 153 23.02 -8.76 -11.22
CA ALA A 153 22.09 -7.75 -11.74
C ALA A 153 21.55 -8.14 -13.12
N ALA A 154 22.39 -8.62 -14.01
CA ALA A 154 21.97 -9.07 -15.34
C ALA A 154 20.98 -10.24 -15.26
N GLU A 155 21.24 -11.20 -14.38
CA GLU A 155 20.37 -12.35 -14.16
C GLU A 155 19.00 -11.97 -13.56
N LEU A 156 18.94 -10.94 -12.72
CA LEU A 156 17.69 -10.45 -12.12
C LEU A 156 16.99 -9.40 -12.98
N SER A 157 17.72 -8.74 -13.88
CA SER A 157 17.15 -7.76 -14.82
C SER A 157 16.25 -8.41 -15.88
N ASN A 158 16.69 -9.56 -16.40
CA ASN A 158 16.00 -10.27 -17.47
C ASN A 158 15.97 -11.78 -17.18
N GLN A 159 14.78 -12.32 -16.96
CA GLN A 159 14.54 -13.75 -16.67
C GLN A 159 13.63 -14.38 -17.75
N TYR A 160 13.74 -13.92 -18.99
CA TYR A 160 12.90 -14.35 -20.09
C TYR A 160 12.88 -15.86 -20.31
N ILE A 161 11.66 -16.41 -20.45
CA ILE A 161 11.42 -17.85 -20.66
C ILE A 161 10.50 -18.14 -21.85
N GLY A 162 10.17 -17.12 -22.63
CA GLY A 162 9.22 -17.22 -23.74
C GLY A 162 9.82 -17.82 -25.03
N PRO A 163 9.03 -17.86 -26.10
CA PRO A 163 9.48 -18.31 -27.42
C PRO A 163 10.56 -17.38 -28.01
N GLU A 164 11.50 -17.96 -28.76
CA GLU A 164 12.63 -17.22 -29.35
C GLU A 164 12.18 -16.04 -30.23
N GLU A 165 11.09 -16.20 -30.98
CA GLU A 165 10.50 -15.16 -31.82
C GLU A 165 10.07 -13.90 -31.04
N SER A 166 9.70 -14.06 -29.78
CA SER A 166 9.29 -12.97 -28.89
C SER A 166 10.43 -12.37 -28.08
N SER A 167 11.63 -12.97 -28.13
CA SER A 167 12.80 -12.55 -27.36
C SER A 167 13.26 -11.12 -27.68
N VAL A 168 13.01 -10.65 -28.90
CA VAL A 168 13.35 -9.29 -29.36
C VAL A 168 12.76 -8.20 -28.45
N ASN A 169 11.59 -8.42 -27.86
CA ASN A 169 10.93 -7.47 -26.97
C ASN A 169 11.56 -7.41 -25.56
N PHE A 170 12.57 -8.23 -25.30
CA PHE A 170 13.26 -8.35 -24.00
C PHE A 170 14.78 -8.07 -24.14
N MET A 171 15.18 -7.50 -25.28
CA MET A 171 16.58 -7.13 -25.53
C MET A 171 16.94 -5.77 -24.90
N PRO A 172 18.24 -5.49 -24.72
CA PRO A 172 18.70 -4.18 -24.24
C PRO A 172 18.12 -3.03 -25.07
N GLY A 173 17.59 -2.02 -24.37
CA GLY A 173 16.92 -0.86 -24.98
C GLY A 173 15.41 -1.04 -25.19
N GLU A 174 14.90 -2.26 -25.17
CA GLU A 174 13.47 -2.52 -25.27
C GLU A 174 12.74 -2.18 -23.95
N LYS A 175 11.43 -1.93 -24.05
CA LYS A 175 10.61 -1.50 -22.95
C LYS A 175 10.47 -2.58 -21.87
N ARG A 176 10.95 -2.30 -20.66
CA ARG A 176 10.79 -3.17 -19.48
C ARG A 176 9.57 -2.78 -18.64
N GLY A 177 9.34 -1.48 -18.46
CA GLY A 177 8.25 -0.88 -17.70
C GLY A 177 7.56 0.28 -18.41
N ASN A 178 6.81 1.08 -17.68
CA ASN A 178 6.15 2.28 -18.20
C ASN A 178 6.29 3.44 -17.22
N SER A 179 7.39 4.16 -17.28
CA SER A 179 7.73 5.28 -16.38
C SER A 179 6.72 6.43 -16.34
N LYS A 180 5.79 6.49 -17.30
CA LYS A 180 4.70 7.48 -17.30
C LYS A 180 3.62 7.18 -16.28
N ASN A 181 3.40 5.90 -15.97
CA ASN A 181 2.41 5.45 -15.00
C ASN A 181 3.12 5.18 -13.68
N LYS A 182 2.80 5.96 -12.66
CA LYS A 182 3.34 5.73 -11.32
C LYS A 182 2.65 4.54 -10.65
N ASP A 183 3.41 3.85 -9.83
CA ASP A 183 2.90 2.68 -9.10
C ASP A 183 1.80 3.05 -8.12
N VAL A 184 0.87 2.15 -7.99
CA VAL A 184 -0.22 2.25 -7.03
C VAL A 184 -0.36 0.94 -6.24
N PHE A 185 -0.81 1.04 -5.02
CA PHE A 185 -1.23 -0.13 -4.26
C PHE A 185 -2.41 0.20 -3.35
N PHE A 186 -3.15 -0.82 -2.97
CA PHE A 186 -4.27 -0.69 -2.05
C PHE A 186 -4.16 -1.70 -0.92
N THR A 187 -4.74 -1.35 0.22
CA THR A 187 -4.84 -2.22 1.38
C THR A 187 -6.26 -2.23 1.92
N LEU A 188 -6.71 -3.41 2.31
CA LEU A 188 -7.93 -3.60 3.08
C LEU A 188 -7.53 -3.95 4.51
N SER A 189 -7.99 -3.18 5.47
CA SER A 189 -7.61 -3.32 6.87
C SER A 189 -8.82 -3.56 7.77
N LEU A 190 -8.70 -4.53 8.67
CA LEU A 190 -9.59 -4.69 9.81
C LEU A 190 -8.95 -4.01 11.02
N THR A 191 -9.69 -3.15 11.70
CA THR A 191 -9.20 -2.42 12.86
C THR A 191 -9.98 -2.80 14.11
N TYR A 192 -9.26 -2.89 15.20
CA TYR A 192 -9.82 -3.03 16.54
C TYR A 192 -9.25 -1.93 17.43
N SER A 193 -10.12 -1.15 18.05
CA SER A 193 -9.71 -0.07 18.95
C SER A 193 -10.38 -0.22 20.30
N LYS A 194 -9.60 0.01 21.35
CA LYS A 194 -10.07 0.02 22.72
C LYS A 194 -9.71 1.33 23.40
N TYR A 195 -10.71 1.99 23.97
CA TYR A 195 -10.52 3.19 24.76
C TYR A 195 -10.24 2.84 26.22
N PHE A 196 -9.16 3.38 26.75
CA PHE A 196 -8.84 3.31 28.18
C PHE A 196 -9.17 4.67 28.80
N MET A 197 -10.21 4.73 29.64
CA MET A 197 -10.46 5.94 30.41
C MET A 197 -9.47 6.01 31.56
N GLY A 198 -8.56 7.00 31.52
CA GLY A 198 -7.78 7.38 32.69
C GLY A 198 -8.71 7.84 33.81
N ARG A 199 -8.34 7.52 35.06
CA ARG A 199 -9.05 7.95 36.28
C ARG A 199 -8.89 9.45 36.56
N ASN A 200 -9.22 10.31 35.59
CA ASN A 200 -9.16 11.75 35.81
C ASN A 200 -10.58 12.30 36.00
N PRO A 201 -11.00 12.68 37.24
CA PRO A 201 -12.38 13.10 37.54
C PRO A 201 -12.77 14.47 36.93
N ARG A 202 -11.89 15.10 36.17
CA ARG A 202 -12.11 16.46 35.64
C ARG A 202 -12.74 16.54 34.27
N TYR A 203 -13.01 15.46 33.54
CA TYR A 203 -13.83 15.52 32.35
C TYR A 203 -15.30 15.56 32.72
N ARG A 204 -15.80 16.77 32.97
CA ARG A 204 -17.22 17.07 33.02
C ARG A 204 -17.81 16.63 31.66
N THR A 205 -18.64 15.62 31.68
CA THR A 205 -19.54 15.26 30.58
C THR A 205 -20.31 16.53 30.19
N TYR A 206 -20.07 17.03 28.99
CA TYR A 206 -21.00 17.97 28.36
C TYR A 206 -22.32 17.21 28.20
N ARG A 207 -23.27 17.45 29.12
CA ARG A 207 -24.66 17.07 28.93
C ARG A 207 -25.18 17.98 27.80
N TYR A 208 -25.37 17.41 26.62
CA TYR A 208 -26.25 18.01 25.65
C TYR A 208 -27.61 18.22 26.29
N GLY A 209 -28.01 19.46 26.41
CA GLY A 209 -29.26 19.84 26.98
C GLY A 209 -30.42 19.14 26.25
N ARG A 210 -31.25 18.48 27.05
CA ARG A 210 -32.57 18.01 26.65
C ARG A 210 -33.40 19.27 26.39
N ASN A 211 -33.63 19.67 25.15
CA ASN A 211 -34.74 20.53 24.83
C ASN A 211 -35.99 19.66 24.81
N SER A 212 -36.77 19.81 25.85
CA SER A 212 -38.16 19.39 25.92
C SER A 212 -38.98 20.34 25.00
N TYR A 213 -39.64 19.73 24.03
CA TYR A 213 -40.97 20.10 23.57
C TYR A 213 -41.68 18.83 23.17
#